data_945161b85a8518929d83da1d3e3a670c
#
_entry.id   945161b85a8518929d83da1d3e3a670c
#
_cell.length_a   1.000
_cell.length_b   1.000
_cell.length_c   1.000
_cell.angle_alpha   90.00
_cell.angle_beta   90.00
_cell.angle_gamma   90.00
#
_symmetry.space_group_name_H-M   'P 1'
#
loop_
_entity.id
_entity.type
_entity.pdbx_description
1 polymer ?
#
loop_
_entity_poly.entity_id
_entity_poly.type
_entity_poly.pdbx_seq_one_letter_code
_entity_poly.pdbx_strand_id
1 'polypeptide(L)'
;CRAAELHGLGSMIKIAQSLMPFLAQRGIGAGFESILFTDVRNLEEVQDCIRAARPDHPDHRGTYGVATRRNSYMGYGGSPEYVENVADVVLAFMIEKKGAVDELEKILDESSVEMVQWGGADFSMNVGKPRQMQDPEVVSAKLKTFKTALDMGVPPRAEINSGDETKEYLDMGVRHFSVGTDISILYSFW
;
A
#
# COMPACT_ATOMS: atom_id res chain seq x y z
N CYS A 1 -7.71 12.12 7.85
CA CYS A 1 -7.17 11.36 9.00
C CYS A 1 -7.76 11.79 10.36
N ARG A 2 -7.84 13.10 10.71
CA ARG A 2 -8.31 13.56 12.05
C ARG A 2 -9.68 13.02 12.45
N ALA A 3 -10.66 12.97 11.56
CA ALA A 3 -11.98 12.41 11.88
C ALA A 3 -11.90 10.89 12.16
N ALA A 4 -11.11 10.16 11.39
CA ALA A 4 -10.87 8.73 11.63
C ALA A 4 -10.24 8.50 13.00
N GLU A 5 -9.16 9.23 13.31
CA GLU A 5 -8.47 9.16 14.59
C GLU A 5 -9.40 9.41 15.80
N LEU A 6 -10.31 10.39 15.74
CA LEU A 6 -11.28 10.68 16.80
C LEU A 6 -12.25 9.51 17.06
N HIS A 7 -12.42 8.62 16.10
CA HIS A 7 -13.28 7.44 16.19
C HIS A 7 -12.48 6.13 16.30
N GLY A 8 -11.17 6.19 16.55
CA GLY A 8 -10.32 5.01 16.68
C GLY A 8 -10.17 4.21 15.37
N LEU A 9 -10.33 4.88 14.22
CA LEU A 9 -10.17 4.28 12.90
C LEU A 9 -8.81 4.66 12.32
N GLY A 10 -8.06 3.67 11.86
CA GLY A 10 -6.84 3.89 11.07
C GLY A 10 -7.14 4.56 9.73
N SER A 11 -6.18 5.28 9.20
CA SER A 11 -6.30 5.95 7.91
C SER A 11 -5.15 5.60 6.97
N MET A 12 -5.48 5.28 5.72
CA MET A 12 -4.51 4.98 4.65
C MET A 12 -4.68 5.98 3.51
N ILE A 13 -3.57 6.51 3.01
CA ILE A 13 -3.56 7.33 1.80
C ILE A 13 -2.97 6.54 0.63
N LYS A 14 -3.67 6.52 -0.50
CA LYS A 14 -3.16 6.00 -1.78
C LYS A 14 -2.44 7.12 -2.52
N ILE A 15 -1.22 6.88 -2.97
CA ILE A 15 -0.39 7.89 -3.64
C ILE A 15 0.16 7.39 -4.96
N ALA A 16 0.25 8.31 -5.93
CA ALA A 16 0.80 8.04 -7.25
C ALA A 16 2.33 8.12 -7.27
N GLN A 17 2.96 7.30 -8.11
CA GLN A 17 4.43 7.20 -8.23
C GLN A 17 5.09 8.51 -8.67
N SER A 18 4.46 9.28 -9.55
CA SER A 18 5.07 10.48 -10.14
C SER A 18 5.47 11.58 -9.14
N LEU A 19 4.83 11.63 -7.96
CA LEU A 19 5.14 12.57 -6.89
C LEU A 19 5.38 11.84 -5.55
N MET A 20 5.81 10.60 -5.61
CA MET A 20 5.84 9.67 -4.50
C MET A 20 6.56 10.23 -3.26
N PRO A 21 7.80 10.74 -3.31
CA PRO A 21 8.48 11.22 -2.10
C PRO A 21 7.73 12.37 -1.42
N PHE A 22 7.25 13.32 -2.22
CA PHE A 22 6.50 14.46 -1.71
C PHE A 22 5.17 14.04 -1.08
N LEU A 23 4.39 13.19 -1.76
CA LEU A 23 3.08 12.75 -1.29
C LEU A 23 3.21 11.85 -0.05
N ALA A 24 4.18 10.94 -0.01
CA ALA A 24 4.44 10.08 1.15
C ALA A 24 4.74 10.92 2.38
N GLN A 25 5.72 11.83 2.28
CA GLN A 25 6.11 12.68 3.39
C GLN A 25 4.98 13.63 3.84
N ARG A 26 4.17 14.14 2.92
CA ARG A 26 2.99 14.97 3.26
C ARG A 26 1.88 14.15 3.88
N GLY A 27 1.65 12.92 3.44
CA GLY A 27 0.67 12.00 4.02
C GLY A 27 1.02 11.68 5.48
N ILE A 28 2.26 11.25 5.74
CA ILE A 28 2.76 10.97 7.10
C ILE A 28 2.65 12.23 7.97
N GLY A 29 3.13 13.38 7.46
CA GLY A 29 3.06 14.66 8.17
C GLY A 29 1.64 15.16 8.44
N ALA A 30 0.64 14.74 7.67
CA ALA A 30 -0.77 15.00 7.92
C ALA A 30 -1.39 14.03 8.94
N GLY A 31 -0.69 12.92 9.29
CA GLY A 31 -1.10 11.94 10.27
C GLY A 31 -1.82 10.73 9.70
N PHE A 32 -1.57 10.38 8.42
CA PHE A 32 -1.95 9.06 7.92
C PHE A 32 -1.04 7.99 8.52
N GLU A 33 -1.64 6.91 9.00
CA GLU A 33 -0.95 5.79 9.64
C GLU A 33 -0.49 4.73 8.65
N SER A 34 -0.98 4.81 7.43
CA SER A 34 -0.65 3.87 6.36
C SER A 34 -0.55 4.58 5.02
N ILE A 35 0.36 4.10 4.17
CA ILE A 35 0.50 4.57 2.79
C ILE A 35 0.34 3.37 1.84
N LEU A 36 -0.48 3.53 0.81
CA LEU A 36 -0.57 2.61 -0.32
C LEU A 36 0.16 3.23 -1.52
N PHE A 37 1.35 2.72 -1.80
CA PHE A 37 2.11 3.09 -2.99
C PHE A 37 1.58 2.37 -4.23
N THR A 38 1.43 3.09 -5.34
CA THR A 38 0.96 2.55 -6.62
C THR A 38 2.03 2.62 -7.69
N ASP A 39 1.78 1.96 -8.82
CA ASP A 39 2.57 2.05 -10.05
C ASP A 39 4.03 1.58 -9.96
N VAL A 40 4.47 0.96 -8.88
CA VAL A 40 5.83 0.41 -8.76
C VAL A 40 6.06 -0.71 -9.77
N ARG A 41 7.26 -0.75 -10.37
CA ARG A 41 7.61 -1.67 -11.46
C ARG A 41 8.67 -2.69 -11.11
N ASN A 42 9.51 -2.39 -10.11
CA ASN A 42 10.66 -3.20 -9.76
C ASN A 42 11.09 -2.96 -8.31
N LEU A 43 12.06 -3.71 -7.83
CA LEU A 43 12.61 -3.61 -6.48
C LEU A 43 13.16 -2.21 -6.17
N GLU A 44 13.86 -1.57 -7.10
CA GLU A 44 14.48 -0.25 -6.87
C GLU A 44 13.42 0.81 -6.54
N GLU A 45 12.33 0.85 -7.33
CA GLU A 45 11.21 1.77 -7.09
C GLU A 45 10.52 1.50 -5.73
N VAL A 46 10.40 0.24 -5.32
CA VAL A 46 9.85 -0.12 -3.99
C VAL A 46 10.79 0.36 -2.87
N GLN A 47 12.09 0.15 -3.02
CA GLN A 47 13.07 0.63 -2.04
C GLN A 47 13.11 2.16 -1.95
N ASP A 48 12.93 2.87 -3.07
CA ASP A 48 12.81 4.34 -3.08
C ASP A 48 11.57 4.81 -2.31
N CYS A 49 10.42 4.14 -2.48
CA CYS A 49 9.22 4.40 -1.72
C CYS A 49 9.44 4.22 -0.21
N ILE A 50 10.08 3.12 0.18
CA ILE A 50 10.38 2.82 1.58
C ILE A 50 11.32 3.89 2.16
N ARG A 51 12.42 4.22 1.46
CA ARG A 51 13.34 5.28 1.89
C ARG A 51 12.65 6.62 2.10
N ALA A 52 11.73 6.99 1.21
CA ALA A 52 11.00 8.25 1.33
C ALA A 52 10.08 8.33 2.56
N ALA A 53 9.57 7.19 3.02
CA ALA A 53 8.60 7.09 4.12
C ALA A 53 9.24 6.80 5.48
N ARG A 54 10.41 6.17 5.52
CA ARG A 54 11.10 5.83 6.77
C ARG A 54 11.92 7.00 7.32
N PRO A 55 12.12 7.07 8.67
CA PRO A 55 12.89 8.15 9.29
C PRO A 55 14.32 8.24 8.77
N ASP A 56 14.84 9.46 8.65
CA ASP A 56 16.27 9.73 8.42
C ASP A 56 17.06 9.41 9.70
N HIS A 57 17.24 8.11 9.93
CA HIS A 57 17.89 7.53 11.10
C HIS A 57 18.75 6.33 10.68
N PRO A 58 19.93 6.11 11.29
CA PRO A 58 20.82 5.01 10.92
C PRO A 58 20.17 3.63 10.86
N ASP A 59 19.27 3.33 11.81
CA ASP A 59 18.60 2.04 11.89
C ASP A 59 17.52 1.84 10.81
N HIS A 60 16.94 2.93 10.29
CA HIS A 60 15.84 2.88 9.32
C HIS A 60 16.25 3.24 7.89
N ARG A 61 17.40 3.89 7.71
CA ARG A 61 17.98 4.27 6.41
C ARG A 61 17.02 5.04 5.49
N GLY A 62 16.08 5.78 6.09
CA GLY A 62 15.13 6.59 5.37
C GLY A 62 15.63 7.99 5.08
N THR A 63 14.73 8.81 4.52
CA THR A 63 14.99 10.24 4.21
C THR A 63 13.93 11.17 4.80
N TYR A 64 13.04 10.63 5.66
CA TYR A 64 12.00 11.42 6.29
C TYR A 64 12.55 12.20 7.49
N GLY A 65 12.70 13.50 7.33
CA GLY A 65 13.20 14.39 8.37
C GLY A 65 12.10 14.89 9.35
N VAL A 66 12.47 15.84 10.20
CA VAL A 66 11.60 16.37 11.27
C VAL A 66 10.68 17.51 10.83
N ALA A 67 10.84 18.05 9.64
CA ALA A 67 10.11 19.22 9.15
C ALA A 67 8.66 18.91 8.75
N THR A 68 7.88 18.33 9.64
CA THR A 68 6.47 18.04 9.40
C THR A 68 5.60 18.87 10.31
N ARG A 69 4.55 19.45 9.76
CA ARG A 69 3.68 20.41 10.48
C ARG A 69 3.12 19.84 11.77
N ARG A 70 2.59 18.61 11.75
CA ARG A 70 1.93 18.02 12.90
C ARG A 70 2.89 17.87 14.07
N ASN A 71 4.02 17.19 13.83
CA ASN A 71 4.96 16.83 14.90
C ASN A 71 5.78 18.03 15.37
N SER A 72 6.14 18.96 14.47
CA SER A 72 6.84 20.20 14.83
C SER A 72 6.03 21.08 15.77
N TYR A 73 4.72 21.19 15.55
CA TYR A 73 3.84 22.00 16.41
C TYR A 73 3.51 21.30 17.75
N MET A 74 3.64 20.00 17.83
CA MET A 74 3.45 19.26 19.08
C MET A 74 4.72 19.19 19.94
N GLY A 75 5.84 19.71 19.46
CA GLY A 75 7.06 19.90 20.25
C GLY A 75 7.92 18.66 20.44
N TYR A 76 7.62 17.53 19.79
CA TYR A 76 8.43 16.31 19.90
C TYR A 76 9.11 15.85 18.60
N GLY A 77 9.09 16.69 17.56
CA GLY A 77 9.79 16.41 16.31
C GLY A 77 11.28 16.12 16.53
N GLY A 78 11.76 14.97 16.00
CA GLY A 78 13.14 14.52 16.18
C GLY A 78 13.42 13.82 17.50
N SER A 79 12.43 13.59 18.38
CA SER A 79 12.57 12.76 19.57
C SER A 79 12.64 11.26 19.23
N PRO A 80 13.09 10.38 20.15
CA PRO A 80 13.01 8.94 19.94
C PRO A 80 11.58 8.47 19.64
N GLU A 81 10.59 8.97 20.34
CA GLU A 81 9.17 8.68 20.09
C GLU A 81 8.73 9.09 18.68
N TYR A 82 9.24 10.22 18.17
CA TYR A 82 8.99 10.64 16.79
C TYR A 82 9.54 9.63 15.78
N VAL A 83 10.77 9.14 16.01
CA VAL A 83 11.40 8.14 15.12
C VAL A 83 10.57 6.86 15.09
N GLU A 84 10.15 6.37 16.28
CA GLU A 84 9.30 5.18 16.39
C GLU A 84 7.97 5.37 15.66
N ASN A 85 7.27 6.47 15.90
CA ASN A 85 5.98 6.77 15.25
C ASN A 85 6.06 6.86 13.72
N VAL A 86 7.17 7.37 13.17
CA VAL A 86 7.38 7.41 11.72
C VAL A 86 7.76 6.03 11.20
N ALA A 87 8.52 5.26 11.96
CA ALA A 87 8.89 3.89 11.60
C ALA A 87 7.69 2.94 11.59
N ASP A 88 6.68 3.19 12.43
CA ASP A 88 5.46 2.37 12.55
C ASP A 88 4.43 2.61 11.44
N VAL A 89 4.63 3.60 10.57
CA VAL A 89 3.73 3.82 9.42
C VAL A 89 3.73 2.60 8.51
N VAL A 90 2.54 2.02 8.29
CA VAL A 90 2.37 0.82 7.45
C VAL A 90 2.59 1.17 5.97
N LEU A 91 3.51 0.46 5.33
CA LEU A 91 3.83 0.63 3.91
C LEU A 91 3.25 -0.51 3.09
N ALA A 92 2.15 -0.21 2.40
CA ALA A 92 1.48 -1.13 1.49
C ALA A 92 1.82 -0.80 0.02
N PHE A 93 1.88 -1.83 -0.82
CA PHE A 93 2.21 -1.68 -2.24
C PHE A 93 1.15 -2.30 -3.13
N MET A 94 0.67 -1.53 -4.10
CA MET A 94 -0.23 -2.04 -5.13
C MET A 94 0.58 -2.71 -6.23
N ILE A 95 0.39 -4.02 -6.37
CA ILE A 95 1.05 -4.84 -7.40
C ILE A 95 0.15 -4.83 -8.63
N GLU A 96 0.52 -4.03 -9.61
CA GLU A 96 -0.32 -3.70 -10.76
C GLU A 96 0.49 -3.44 -12.05
N LYS A 97 1.78 -3.77 -12.03
CA LYS A 97 2.66 -3.70 -13.20
C LYS A 97 3.36 -5.05 -13.38
N LYS A 98 3.52 -5.47 -14.62
CA LYS A 98 4.11 -6.78 -14.94
C LYS A 98 5.49 -6.96 -14.30
N GLY A 99 6.35 -5.96 -14.34
CA GLY A 99 7.68 -6.02 -13.72
C GLY A 99 7.61 -6.30 -12.23
N ALA A 100 6.70 -5.63 -11.49
CA ALA A 100 6.51 -5.88 -10.06
C ALA A 100 6.00 -7.31 -9.77
N VAL A 101 5.11 -7.84 -10.62
CA VAL A 101 4.65 -9.25 -10.51
C VAL A 101 5.78 -10.23 -10.80
N ASP A 102 6.63 -9.92 -11.80
CA ASP A 102 7.75 -10.79 -12.17
C ASP A 102 8.81 -10.84 -11.06
N GLU A 103 9.10 -9.71 -10.40
CA GLU A 103 10.09 -9.56 -9.34
C GLU A 103 9.51 -9.72 -7.91
N LEU A 104 8.25 -10.10 -7.74
CA LEU A 104 7.56 -10.01 -6.45
C LEU A 104 8.28 -10.74 -5.31
N GLU A 105 8.76 -11.96 -5.53
CA GLU A 105 9.51 -12.71 -4.52
C GLU A 105 10.74 -11.93 -4.06
N LYS A 106 11.50 -11.37 -5.00
CA LYS A 106 12.68 -10.55 -4.70
C LYS A 106 12.31 -9.27 -3.95
N ILE A 107 11.22 -8.61 -4.37
CA ILE A 107 10.71 -7.41 -3.69
C ILE A 107 10.38 -7.73 -2.23
N LEU A 108 9.67 -8.83 -1.96
CA LEU A 108 9.26 -9.19 -0.61
C LEU A 108 10.41 -9.70 0.26
N ASP A 109 11.44 -10.31 -0.33
CA ASP A 109 12.63 -10.80 0.37
C ASP A 109 13.61 -9.68 0.72
N GLU A 110 13.85 -8.75 -0.21
CA GLU A 110 14.88 -7.72 -0.10
C GLU A 110 14.35 -6.35 0.37
N SER A 111 13.06 -6.25 0.73
CA SER A 111 12.47 -4.98 1.16
C SER A 111 11.47 -5.14 2.31
N SER A 112 11.25 -4.06 3.08
CA SER A 112 10.31 -4.04 4.21
C SER A 112 8.89 -3.70 3.74
N VAL A 113 8.31 -4.52 2.86
CA VAL A 113 6.91 -4.43 2.45
C VAL A 113 6.03 -5.05 3.53
N GLU A 114 5.06 -4.30 4.04
CA GLU A 114 4.21 -4.76 5.15
C GLU A 114 2.83 -5.24 4.68
N MET A 115 2.43 -4.89 3.46
CA MET A 115 1.19 -5.34 2.84
C MET A 115 1.29 -5.20 1.32
N VAL A 116 0.67 -6.11 0.59
CA VAL A 116 0.46 -5.97 -0.85
C VAL A 116 -1.02 -5.88 -1.19
N GLN A 117 -1.34 -5.21 -2.29
CA GLN A 117 -2.70 -5.17 -2.84
C GLN A 117 -2.64 -5.45 -4.34
N TRP A 118 -3.55 -6.27 -4.85
CA TRP A 118 -3.68 -6.50 -6.28
C TRP A 118 -4.42 -5.34 -6.97
N GLY A 119 -3.82 -4.75 -8.03
CA GLY A 119 -4.41 -3.71 -8.86
C GLY A 119 -4.74 -4.20 -10.27
N GLY A 120 -5.80 -5.00 -10.40
CA GLY A 120 -6.11 -5.72 -11.65
C GLY A 120 -6.42 -4.83 -12.84
N ALA A 121 -7.08 -3.69 -12.65
CA ALA A 121 -7.42 -2.75 -13.73
C ALA A 121 -6.16 -2.20 -14.40
N ASP A 122 -5.22 -1.70 -13.59
CA ASP A 122 -3.94 -1.17 -14.06
C ASP A 122 -3.04 -2.27 -14.62
N PHE A 123 -3.02 -3.46 -14.00
CA PHE A 123 -2.29 -4.61 -14.55
C PHE A 123 -2.81 -4.99 -15.93
N SER A 124 -4.13 -5.14 -16.11
CA SER A 124 -4.72 -5.53 -17.39
C SER A 124 -4.39 -4.51 -18.50
N MET A 125 -4.39 -3.23 -18.17
CA MET A 125 -3.96 -2.17 -19.07
C MET A 125 -2.45 -2.26 -19.37
N ASN A 126 -1.63 -2.49 -18.36
CA ASN A 126 -0.17 -2.58 -18.50
C ASN A 126 0.28 -3.73 -19.41
N VAL A 127 -0.45 -4.86 -19.43
CA VAL A 127 -0.16 -5.99 -20.34
C VAL A 127 -0.93 -5.93 -21.67
N GLY A 128 -1.54 -4.78 -21.99
CA GLY A 128 -2.23 -4.57 -23.27
C GLY A 128 -3.61 -5.22 -23.37
N LYS A 129 -4.23 -5.55 -22.22
CA LYS A 129 -5.54 -6.21 -22.14
C LYS A 129 -6.54 -5.40 -21.30
N PRO A 130 -6.78 -4.11 -21.62
CA PRO A 130 -7.57 -3.22 -20.77
C PRO A 130 -8.97 -3.79 -20.48
N ARG A 131 -9.33 -3.83 -19.18
CA ARG A 131 -10.58 -4.37 -18.64
C ARG A 131 -10.85 -5.86 -18.89
N GLN A 132 -9.88 -6.63 -19.38
CA GLN A 132 -10.02 -8.08 -19.57
C GLN A 132 -9.62 -8.83 -18.28
N MET A 133 -10.39 -8.64 -17.23
CA MET A 133 -10.08 -9.15 -15.89
C MET A 133 -10.08 -10.68 -15.81
N GLN A 134 -10.76 -11.35 -16.76
CA GLN A 134 -10.83 -12.82 -16.85
C GLN A 134 -9.83 -13.41 -17.86
N ASP A 135 -8.99 -12.58 -18.46
CA ASP A 135 -7.90 -13.07 -19.31
C ASP A 135 -6.95 -13.97 -18.48
N PRO A 136 -6.54 -15.13 -19.02
CA PRO A 136 -5.70 -16.08 -18.27
C PRO A 136 -4.41 -15.48 -17.70
N GLU A 137 -3.78 -14.53 -18.40
CA GLU A 137 -2.58 -13.84 -17.90
C GLU A 137 -2.89 -12.96 -16.68
N VAL A 138 -4.01 -12.20 -16.73
CA VAL A 138 -4.45 -11.35 -15.62
C VAL A 138 -4.82 -12.18 -14.39
N VAL A 139 -5.58 -13.25 -14.59
CA VAL A 139 -5.96 -14.19 -13.51
C VAL A 139 -4.73 -14.87 -12.91
N SER A 140 -3.81 -15.34 -13.75
CA SER A 140 -2.58 -15.99 -13.29
C SER A 140 -1.71 -15.03 -12.48
N ALA A 141 -1.56 -13.77 -12.91
CA ALA A 141 -0.81 -12.75 -12.18
C ALA A 141 -1.45 -12.41 -10.83
N LYS A 142 -2.79 -12.30 -10.78
CA LYS A 142 -3.54 -12.13 -9.53
C LYS A 142 -3.25 -13.25 -8.53
N LEU A 143 -3.41 -14.50 -8.98
CA LEU A 143 -3.20 -15.67 -8.13
C LEU A 143 -1.74 -15.79 -7.68
N LYS A 144 -0.77 -15.54 -8.58
CA LYS A 144 0.64 -15.47 -8.24
C LYS A 144 0.89 -14.44 -7.13
N THR A 145 0.35 -13.23 -7.27
CA THR A 145 0.54 -12.15 -6.30
C THR A 145 0.05 -12.54 -4.92
N PHE A 146 -1.17 -13.05 -4.81
CA PHE A 146 -1.72 -13.48 -3.51
C PHE A 146 -0.93 -14.65 -2.91
N LYS A 147 -0.65 -15.66 -3.73
CA LYS A 147 0.09 -16.85 -3.25
C LYS A 147 1.49 -16.48 -2.77
N THR A 148 2.26 -15.75 -3.58
CA THR A 148 3.61 -15.33 -3.21
C THR A 148 3.62 -14.53 -1.90
N ALA A 149 2.71 -13.56 -1.76
CA ALA A 149 2.61 -12.76 -0.55
C ALA A 149 2.29 -13.63 0.69
N LEU A 150 1.32 -14.54 0.59
CA LEU A 150 0.95 -15.45 1.68
C LEU A 150 2.09 -16.40 2.04
N ASP A 151 2.75 -17.00 1.06
CA ASP A 151 3.88 -17.93 1.26
C ASP A 151 5.07 -17.24 1.94
N MET A 152 5.26 -15.95 1.70
CA MET A 152 6.32 -15.13 2.32
C MET A 152 5.88 -14.41 3.60
N GLY A 153 4.64 -14.63 4.06
CA GLY A 153 4.14 -14.05 5.31
C GLY A 153 3.78 -12.56 5.23
N VAL A 154 3.69 -12.00 4.03
CA VAL A 154 3.24 -10.62 3.81
C VAL A 154 1.73 -10.61 3.55
N PRO A 155 0.91 -9.92 4.37
CA PRO A 155 -0.54 -9.95 4.24
C PRO A 155 -1.00 -9.32 2.91
N PRO A 156 -1.72 -10.05 2.05
CA PRO A 156 -2.34 -9.45 0.88
C PRO A 156 -3.71 -8.86 1.21
N ARG A 157 -4.05 -7.75 0.55
CA ARG A 157 -5.36 -7.11 0.59
C ARG A 157 -6.08 -7.27 -0.76
N ALA A 158 -7.30 -7.78 -0.73
CA ALA A 158 -8.14 -7.91 -1.91
C ALA A 158 -9.11 -6.73 -2.04
N GLU A 159 -9.33 -6.25 -3.27
CA GLU A 159 -10.43 -5.34 -3.58
C GLU A 159 -11.68 -6.15 -3.92
N ILE A 160 -12.79 -5.84 -3.25
CA ILE A 160 -14.09 -6.45 -3.45
C ILE A 160 -15.18 -5.38 -3.49
N ASN A 161 -16.30 -5.66 -4.13
CA ASN A 161 -17.43 -4.73 -4.20
C ASN A 161 -18.52 -5.07 -3.17
N SER A 162 -18.59 -6.32 -2.72
CA SER A 162 -19.54 -6.79 -1.73
C SER A 162 -18.95 -7.85 -0.82
N GLY A 163 -19.63 -8.10 0.32
CA GLY A 163 -19.23 -9.16 1.24
C GLY A 163 -19.30 -10.56 0.64
N ASP A 164 -20.13 -10.77 -0.38
CA ASP A 164 -20.28 -12.08 -1.03
C ASP A 164 -19.02 -12.53 -1.79
N GLU A 165 -18.20 -11.56 -2.23
CA GLU A 165 -16.95 -11.84 -2.92
C GLU A 165 -15.82 -12.28 -1.97
N THR A 166 -16.01 -12.16 -0.65
CA THR A 166 -14.95 -12.49 0.34
C THR A 166 -14.59 -13.96 0.36
N LYS A 167 -15.54 -14.86 0.07
CA LYS A 167 -15.38 -16.30 0.27
C LYS A 167 -14.17 -16.86 -0.50
N GLU A 168 -14.04 -16.52 -1.78
CA GLU A 168 -12.91 -16.97 -2.63
C GLU A 168 -11.56 -16.60 -2.00
N TYR A 169 -11.43 -15.36 -1.54
CA TYR A 169 -10.21 -14.85 -0.94
C TYR A 169 -9.93 -15.41 0.45
N LEU A 170 -10.99 -15.59 1.26
CA LEU A 170 -10.87 -16.23 2.58
C LEU A 170 -10.39 -17.67 2.47
N ASP A 171 -10.89 -18.41 1.49
CA ASP A 171 -10.48 -19.79 1.21
C ASP A 171 -9.00 -19.86 0.77
N MET A 172 -8.47 -18.81 0.12
CA MET A 172 -7.04 -18.67 -0.21
C MET A 172 -6.16 -18.26 0.99
N GLY A 173 -6.74 -17.79 2.08
CA GLY A 173 -6.00 -17.29 3.24
C GLY A 173 -5.92 -15.77 3.38
N VAL A 174 -6.51 -14.99 2.46
CA VAL A 174 -6.57 -13.52 2.53
C VAL A 174 -7.47 -13.08 3.70
N ARG A 175 -7.05 -12.06 4.44
CA ARG A 175 -7.78 -11.56 5.62
C ARG A 175 -8.02 -10.05 5.59
N HIS A 176 -7.45 -9.34 4.63
CA HIS A 176 -7.59 -7.89 4.48
C HIS A 176 -8.36 -7.56 3.21
N PHE A 177 -9.33 -6.65 3.32
CA PHE A 177 -10.23 -6.30 2.22
C PHE A 177 -10.38 -4.78 2.09
N SER A 178 -10.43 -4.31 0.84
CA SER A 178 -10.92 -2.98 0.47
C SER A 178 -12.31 -3.18 -0.14
N VAL A 179 -13.35 -2.68 0.52
CA VAL A 179 -14.75 -2.96 0.15
C VAL A 179 -15.35 -1.74 -0.53
N GLY A 180 -15.43 -1.76 -1.85
CA GLY A 180 -16.04 -0.71 -2.67
C GLY A 180 -15.46 0.68 -2.46
N THR A 181 -16.13 1.67 -3.02
CA THR A 181 -15.91 3.09 -2.74
C THR A 181 -17.19 3.69 -2.17
N ASP A 182 -17.08 4.77 -1.40
CA ASP A 182 -18.25 5.49 -0.86
C ASP A 182 -19.23 5.88 -1.97
N ILE A 183 -18.72 6.41 -3.09
CA ILE A 183 -19.55 6.77 -4.26
C ILE A 183 -20.24 5.54 -4.85
N SER A 184 -19.53 4.42 -5.05
CA SER A 184 -20.16 3.21 -5.62
C SER A 184 -21.19 2.61 -4.70
N ILE A 185 -20.93 2.59 -3.39
CA ILE A 185 -21.87 2.10 -2.38
C ILE A 185 -23.12 2.95 -2.35
N LEU A 186 -22.97 4.29 -2.30
CA LEU A 186 -24.12 5.22 -2.30
C LEU A 186 -24.92 5.13 -3.60
N TYR A 187 -24.24 5.06 -4.76
CA TYR A 187 -24.91 4.97 -6.05
C TYR A 187 -25.70 3.66 -6.22
N SER A 188 -25.16 2.54 -5.74
CA SER A 188 -25.85 1.24 -5.85
C SER A 188 -27.04 1.10 -4.87
N PHE A 189 -27.09 1.92 -3.84
CA PHE A 189 -28.20 1.93 -2.88
C PHE A 189 -29.44 2.67 -3.42
N TRP A 190 -29.27 3.68 -4.30
CA TRP A 190 -30.34 4.46 -4.92
C TRP A 190 -30.78 3.90 -6.28
#